data_aa30455c90010edf0275afa88a9eee9f
#
_entry.id   aa30455c90010edf0275afa88a9eee9f
#
_cell.length_a   1.000
_cell.length_b   1.000
_cell.length_c   1.000
_cell.angle_alpha   90.00
_cell.angle_beta   90.00
_cell.angle_gamma   90.00
#
_symmetry.space_group_name_H-M   'P 1'
#
loop_
_entity.id
_entity.type
_entity.pdbx_description
1 polymer ?
#
loop_
_entity_poly.entity_id
_entity_poly.type
_entity_poly.pdbx_seq_one_letter_code
_entity_poly.pdbx_strand_id
1 'polypeptide(L)'
;MKFLKYLSTILVSLILSINLAIAEKWDMALAYGAGNFHSANAAEFAKNVTEKSGGKLTIVTHPGGSLFKGGEIFRAVRTGQAQIGERFMSALGKEDPLLEVDSQPFLATSYADAMKLYKASKDEIVKGLDEKGLVFLYAVPWPAQGLYSKKEINSVEDLKGLKFRAYNSATIRIAELLSLIHI
;
A
#
# COMPACT_ATOMS: atom_id res chain seq x y z
N MET A 1 0.97 10.58 -64.17
CA MET A 1 0.47 9.39 -63.45
C MET A 1 1.47 8.77 -62.43
N LYS A 2 2.80 8.74 -62.66
CA LYS A 2 3.73 8.21 -61.68
C LYS A 2 3.87 9.05 -60.41
N PHE A 3 3.85 10.36 -60.49
CA PHE A 3 3.97 11.29 -59.37
C PHE A 3 2.82 11.17 -58.36
N LEU A 4 1.57 10.98 -58.84
CA LEU A 4 0.40 10.80 -57.97
C LEU A 4 0.43 9.49 -57.20
N LYS A 5 1.05 8.42 -57.74
CA LYS A 5 1.22 7.13 -57.02
C LYS A 5 2.21 7.24 -55.88
N TYR A 6 3.30 7.99 -56.03
CA TYR A 6 4.27 8.20 -54.96
C TYR A 6 3.74 9.07 -53.84
N LEU A 7 2.91 10.07 -54.16
CA LEU A 7 2.27 10.93 -53.16
C LEU A 7 1.27 10.16 -52.31
N SER A 8 0.49 9.23 -52.89
CA SER A 8 -0.44 8.39 -52.15
C SER A 8 0.27 7.36 -51.27
N THR A 9 1.43 6.82 -51.69
CA THR A 9 2.23 5.87 -50.91
C THR A 9 2.90 6.53 -49.70
N ILE A 10 3.37 7.79 -49.84
CA ILE A 10 3.93 8.57 -48.73
C ILE A 10 2.85 8.97 -47.73
N LEU A 11 1.66 9.33 -48.19
CA LEU A 11 0.54 9.68 -47.29
C LEU A 11 0.05 8.47 -46.49
N VAL A 12 -0.03 7.29 -47.08
CA VAL A 12 -0.37 6.02 -46.40
C VAL A 12 0.70 5.60 -45.41
N SER A 13 1.98 5.78 -45.74
CA SER A 13 3.07 5.52 -44.81
C SER A 13 3.11 6.44 -43.58
N LEU A 14 2.71 7.69 -43.77
CA LEU A 14 2.64 8.68 -42.67
C LEU A 14 1.46 8.39 -41.71
N ILE A 15 0.36 7.83 -42.20
CA ILE A 15 -0.82 7.48 -41.40
C ILE A 15 -0.56 6.21 -40.58
N LEU A 16 0.26 5.28 -41.04
CA LEU A 16 0.63 4.06 -40.29
C LEU A 16 1.62 4.31 -39.15
N SER A 17 2.22 5.50 -39.07
CA SER A 17 3.19 5.85 -38.02
C SER A 17 2.57 6.52 -36.78
N ILE A 18 1.27 6.73 -36.76
CA ILE A 18 0.58 7.19 -35.56
C ILE A 18 0.40 5.95 -34.65
N ASN A 19 1.46 5.59 -33.93
CA ASN A 19 1.29 4.79 -32.73
C ASN A 19 0.44 5.64 -31.77
N LEU A 20 -0.87 5.46 -31.80
CA LEU A 20 -1.75 5.88 -30.72
C LEU A 20 -1.27 5.11 -29.47
N ALA A 21 -0.37 5.73 -28.73
CA ALA A 21 -0.05 5.27 -27.39
C ALA A 21 -1.37 5.39 -26.60
N ILE A 22 -2.13 4.30 -26.56
CA ILE A 22 -3.32 4.23 -25.72
C ILE A 22 -2.81 4.46 -24.30
N ALA A 23 -3.25 5.58 -23.68
CA ALA A 23 -2.92 5.86 -22.31
C ALA A 23 -3.47 4.72 -21.43
N GLU A 24 -2.60 4.06 -20.71
CA GLU A 24 -2.99 3.00 -19.79
C GLU A 24 -3.57 3.63 -18.53
N LYS A 25 -4.65 3.06 -18.02
CA LYS A 25 -5.29 3.50 -16.79
C LYS A 25 -5.21 2.40 -15.75
N TRP A 26 -4.67 2.73 -14.58
CA TRP A 26 -4.65 1.87 -13.41
C TRP A 26 -5.57 2.41 -12.32
N ASP A 27 -6.27 1.51 -11.66
CA ASP A 27 -7.09 1.81 -10.49
C ASP A 27 -6.33 1.40 -9.22
N MET A 28 -6.06 2.38 -8.33
CA MET A 28 -5.32 2.21 -7.08
C MET A 28 -6.26 2.13 -5.89
N ALA A 29 -6.43 0.96 -5.34
CA ALA A 29 -7.24 0.74 -4.14
C ALA A 29 -6.51 1.21 -2.88
N LEU A 30 -7.16 2.08 -2.08
CA LEU A 30 -6.61 2.63 -0.83
C LEU A 30 -7.53 2.30 0.34
N ALA A 31 -6.94 1.77 1.42
CA ALA A 31 -7.70 1.37 2.60
C ALA A 31 -8.22 2.56 3.40
N TYR A 32 -7.48 3.68 3.41
CA TYR A 32 -7.76 4.85 4.25
C TYR A 32 -8.47 5.96 3.48
N GLY A 33 -9.24 6.78 4.22
CA GLY A 33 -9.93 7.94 3.65
C GLY A 33 -8.96 8.97 3.06
N ALA A 34 -9.45 9.82 2.16
CA ALA A 34 -8.63 10.79 1.41
C ALA A 34 -7.84 11.77 2.32
N GLY A 35 -8.36 12.10 3.51
CA GLY A 35 -7.68 12.95 4.50
C GLY A 35 -6.57 12.26 5.29
N ASN A 36 -6.36 10.96 5.12
CA ASN A 36 -5.26 10.24 5.74
C ASN A 36 -3.97 10.48 4.95
N PHE A 37 -2.84 10.68 5.63
CA PHE A 37 -1.57 11.00 4.97
C PHE A 37 -1.06 9.88 4.03
N HIS A 38 -1.37 8.62 4.27
CA HIS A 38 -1.06 7.53 3.33
C HIS A 38 -1.81 7.72 2.01
N SER A 39 -3.11 8.02 2.07
CA SER A 39 -3.92 8.26 0.88
C SER A 39 -3.50 9.54 0.15
N ALA A 40 -3.11 10.59 0.88
CA ALA A 40 -2.57 11.82 0.30
C ALA A 40 -1.24 11.55 -0.43
N ASN A 41 -0.32 10.79 0.20
CA ASN A 41 0.93 10.36 -0.44
C ASN A 41 0.68 9.51 -1.69
N ALA A 42 -0.28 8.59 -1.64
CA ALA A 42 -0.65 7.77 -2.79
C ALA A 42 -1.22 8.61 -3.95
N ALA A 43 -2.00 9.64 -3.64
CA ALA A 43 -2.53 10.57 -4.65
C ALA A 43 -1.40 11.40 -5.30
N GLU A 44 -0.43 11.85 -4.52
CA GLU A 44 0.77 12.54 -5.04
C GLU A 44 1.62 11.61 -5.91
N PHE A 45 1.83 10.36 -5.47
CA PHE A 45 2.51 9.34 -6.28
C PHE A 45 1.79 9.14 -7.62
N ALA A 46 0.47 8.97 -7.62
CA ALA A 46 -0.33 8.79 -8.82
C ALA A 46 -0.20 9.97 -9.79
N LYS A 47 -0.25 11.20 -9.27
CA LYS A 47 -0.04 12.43 -10.04
C LYS A 47 1.36 12.46 -10.67
N ASN A 48 2.39 12.20 -9.87
CA ASN A 48 3.79 12.19 -10.32
C ASN A 48 4.05 11.15 -11.41
N VAL A 49 3.46 9.95 -11.31
CA VAL A 49 3.56 8.91 -12.35
C VAL A 49 2.89 9.38 -13.64
N THR A 50 1.70 9.95 -13.56
CA THR A 50 0.97 10.47 -14.74
C THR A 50 1.78 11.56 -15.44
N GLU A 51 2.32 12.52 -14.69
CA GLU A 51 3.14 13.61 -15.24
C GLU A 51 4.44 13.09 -15.87
N LYS A 52 5.20 12.27 -15.13
CA LYS A 52 6.49 11.74 -15.59
C LYS A 52 6.38 10.77 -16.76
N SER A 53 5.25 10.08 -16.91
CA SER A 53 4.98 9.22 -18.05
C SER A 53 4.52 10.01 -19.30
N GLY A 54 4.33 11.33 -19.19
CA GLY A 54 3.75 12.14 -20.27
C GLY A 54 2.32 11.72 -20.58
N GLY A 55 1.56 11.28 -19.56
CA GLY A 55 0.18 10.80 -19.68
C GLY A 55 0.04 9.38 -20.25
N LYS A 56 1.13 8.65 -20.46
CA LYS A 56 1.07 7.25 -20.94
C LYS A 56 0.48 6.30 -19.91
N LEU A 57 0.65 6.61 -18.63
CA LEU A 57 0.03 5.87 -17.52
C LEU A 57 -0.71 6.88 -16.61
N THR A 58 -2.01 6.67 -16.44
CA THR A 58 -2.82 7.41 -15.47
C THR A 58 -3.21 6.50 -14.33
N ILE A 59 -2.92 6.90 -13.09
CA ILE A 59 -3.34 6.16 -11.89
C ILE A 59 -4.50 6.92 -11.23
N VAL A 60 -5.63 6.26 -11.06
CA VAL A 60 -6.81 6.78 -10.36
C VAL A 60 -6.87 6.18 -8.96
N THR A 61 -6.82 7.02 -7.93
CA THR A 61 -6.88 6.59 -6.54
C THR A 61 -8.32 6.45 -6.05
N HIS A 62 -8.59 5.39 -5.29
CA HIS A 62 -9.88 5.06 -4.70
C HIS A 62 -9.76 4.96 -3.17
N PRO A 63 -9.83 6.10 -2.44
CA PRO A 63 -9.64 6.12 -0.99
C PRO A 63 -10.83 5.57 -0.22
N GLY A 64 -10.61 5.24 1.07
CA GLY A 64 -11.65 4.84 2.01
C GLY A 64 -12.25 3.46 1.75
N GLY A 65 -11.55 2.60 1.04
CA GLY A 65 -12.06 1.28 0.68
C GLY A 65 -13.24 1.36 -0.31
N SER A 66 -13.28 2.40 -1.16
CA SER A 66 -14.36 2.61 -2.14
C SER A 66 -14.31 1.61 -3.29
N LEU A 67 -13.11 1.17 -3.70
CA LEU A 67 -12.96 0.14 -4.72
C LEU A 67 -12.96 -1.28 -4.10
N PHE A 68 -12.10 -1.49 -3.10
CA PHE A 68 -12.01 -2.71 -2.30
C PHE A 68 -11.81 -2.36 -0.83
N LYS A 69 -12.47 -3.10 0.08
CA LYS A 69 -12.23 -2.93 1.52
C LYS A 69 -10.79 -3.29 1.89
N GLY A 70 -10.26 -2.66 2.92
CA GLY A 70 -8.85 -2.83 3.31
C GLY A 70 -8.40 -4.30 3.38
N GLY A 71 -9.23 -5.20 3.91
CA GLY A 71 -8.93 -6.65 3.95
C GLY A 71 -8.90 -7.36 2.60
N GLU A 72 -9.43 -6.74 1.55
CA GLU A 72 -9.58 -7.33 0.22
C GLU A 72 -8.48 -6.87 -0.76
N ILE A 73 -7.83 -5.72 -0.48
CA ILE A 73 -6.88 -5.06 -1.39
C ILE A 73 -5.75 -5.99 -1.81
N PHE A 74 -5.13 -6.70 -0.85
CA PHE A 74 -4.02 -7.61 -1.13
C PHE A 74 -4.43 -8.69 -2.15
N ARG A 75 -5.59 -9.32 -1.93
CA ARG A 75 -6.13 -10.32 -2.85
C ARG A 75 -6.50 -9.69 -4.19
N ALA A 76 -7.13 -8.53 -4.20
CA ALA A 76 -7.57 -7.87 -5.43
C ALA A 76 -6.40 -7.56 -6.36
N VAL A 77 -5.27 -7.06 -5.83
CA VAL A 77 -4.07 -6.82 -6.62
C VAL A 77 -3.45 -8.15 -7.08
N ARG A 78 -3.30 -9.12 -6.18
CA ARG A 78 -2.73 -10.43 -6.51
C ARG A 78 -3.50 -11.18 -7.61
N THR A 79 -4.82 -10.97 -7.69
CA THR A 79 -5.67 -11.64 -8.70
C THR A 79 -5.97 -10.74 -9.91
N GLY A 80 -5.31 -9.59 -10.04
CA GLY A 80 -5.47 -8.69 -11.18
C GLY A 80 -6.79 -7.92 -11.22
N GLN A 81 -7.56 -7.88 -10.14
CA GLN A 81 -8.80 -7.10 -10.04
C GLN A 81 -8.53 -5.59 -9.84
N ALA A 82 -7.35 -5.26 -9.33
CA ALA A 82 -6.79 -3.91 -9.34
C ALA A 82 -5.32 -4.01 -9.74
N GLN A 83 -4.81 -3.00 -10.45
CA GLN A 83 -3.42 -3.00 -10.91
C GLN A 83 -2.45 -2.64 -9.78
N ILE A 84 -2.92 -1.83 -8.82
CA ILE A 84 -2.11 -1.33 -7.72
C ILE A 84 -2.97 -1.13 -6.46
N GLY A 85 -2.37 -1.20 -5.29
CA GLY A 85 -3.08 -0.98 -4.03
C GLY A 85 -2.14 -0.56 -2.91
N GLU A 86 -2.69 0.13 -1.92
CA GLU A 86 -2.02 0.48 -0.68
C GLU A 86 -2.67 -0.28 0.48
N ARG A 87 -1.84 -0.92 1.30
CA ARG A 87 -2.31 -1.70 2.44
C ARG A 87 -1.33 -1.63 3.60
N PHE A 88 -1.86 -1.56 4.81
CA PHE A 88 -1.11 -1.71 6.04
C PHE A 88 -0.53 -3.13 6.12
N MET A 89 0.78 -3.26 6.02
CA MET A 89 1.47 -4.55 5.85
C MET A 89 1.27 -5.47 7.06
N SER A 90 1.33 -4.94 8.26
CA SER A 90 1.18 -5.74 9.49
C SER A 90 -0.20 -6.41 9.64
N ALA A 91 -1.22 -5.96 8.90
CA ALA A 91 -2.50 -6.69 8.84
C ALA A 91 -2.46 -7.94 7.94
N LEU A 92 -1.34 -8.19 7.29
CA LEU A 92 -1.10 -9.32 6.38
C LEU A 92 -0.20 -10.40 7.01
N GLY A 93 0.02 -10.38 8.32
CA GLY A 93 0.87 -11.35 9.01
C GLY A 93 0.44 -12.81 8.86
N LYS A 94 -0.84 -13.07 8.54
CA LYS A 94 -1.32 -14.41 8.19
C LYS A 94 -0.88 -14.85 6.80
N GLU A 95 -0.62 -13.91 5.89
CA GLU A 95 -0.10 -14.19 4.55
C GLU A 95 1.42 -14.41 4.59
N ASP A 96 2.10 -13.63 5.45
CA ASP A 96 3.52 -13.73 5.69
C ASP A 96 3.88 -13.06 7.03
N PRO A 97 4.41 -13.78 8.03
CA PRO A 97 4.79 -13.22 9.33
C PRO A 97 5.83 -12.10 9.24
N LEU A 98 6.66 -12.07 8.19
CA LEU A 98 7.65 -11.02 8.00
C LEU A 98 7.01 -9.64 7.77
N LEU A 99 5.79 -9.60 7.26
CA LEU A 99 5.03 -8.36 7.08
C LEU A 99 4.58 -7.71 8.40
N GLU A 100 4.74 -8.42 9.53
CA GLU A 100 4.49 -7.91 10.89
C GLU A 100 5.79 -7.59 11.67
N VAL A 101 6.95 -7.65 11.05
CA VAL A 101 8.24 -7.50 11.77
C VAL A 101 8.36 -6.15 12.50
N ASP A 102 7.81 -5.08 11.93
CA ASP A 102 7.80 -3.74 12.51
C ASP A 102 6.75 -3.53 13.61
N SER A 103 5.88 -4.51 13.81
CA SER A 103 4.85 -4.50 14.85
C SER A 103 5.28 -5.20 16.13
N GLN A 104 6.52 -5.70 16.19
CA GLN A 104 7.05 -6.28 17.40
C GLN A 104 7.25 -5.20 18.48
N PRO A 105 6.66 -5.35 19.68
CA PRO A 105 6.75 -4.35 20.73
C PRO A 105 8.20 -3.97 21.05
N PHE A 106 8.47 -2.68 21.15
CA PHE A 106 9.75 -2.08 21.50
C PHE A 106 10.91 -2.32 20.54
N LEU A 107 10.70 -3.00 19.41
CA LEU A 107 11.76 -3.27 18.44
C LEU A 107 12.18 -2.00 17.68
N ALA A 108 11.23 -1.18 17.26
CA ALA A 108 11.48 0.08 16.56
C ALA A 108 10.56 1.17 17.14
N THR A 109 11.10 2.03 18.00
CA THR A 109 10.34 3.04 18.75
C THR A 109 10.49 4.45 18.20
N SER A 110 11.30 4.60 17.14
CA SER A 110 11.52 5.87 16.44
C SER A 110 11.55 5.66 14.93
N TYR A 111 11.36 6.75 14.16
CA TYR A 111 11.53 6.67 12.69
C TYR A 111 12.95 6.25 12.28
N ALA A 112 13.96 6.59 13.07
CA ALA A 112 15.34 6.19 12.80
C ALA A 112 15.49 4.65 12.95
N ASP A 113 14.90 4.06 13.98
CA ASP A 113 14.93 2.62 14.20
C ASP A 113 14.03 1.88 13.21
N ALA A 114 12.86 2.43 12.90
CA ALA A 114 11.98 1.90 11.84
C ALA A 114 12.71 1.87 10.48
N MET A 115 13.50 2.89 10.16
CA MET A 115 14.28 2.92 8.91
C MET A 115 15.42 1.88 8.93
N LYS A 116 16.07 1.64 10.07
CA LYS A 116 17.09 0.58 10.19
C LYS A 116 16.45 -0.80 9.99
N LEU A 117 15.32 -1.05 10.68
CA LEU A 117 14.57 -2.29 10.57
C LEU A 117 14.09 -2.52 9.14
N TYR A 118 13.51 -1.50 8.51
CA TYR A 118 13.07 -1.56 7.11
C TYR A 118 14.23 -1.92 6.17
N LYS A 119 15.38 -1.28 6.31
CA LYS A 119 16.56 -1.60 5.48
C LYS A 119 17.05 -3.03 5.68
N ALA A 120 16.96 -3.55 6.90
CA ALA A 120 17.38 -4.92 7.22
C ALA A 120 16.40 -5.99 6.70
N SER A 121 15.10 -5.69 6.64
CA SER A 121 14.06 -6.65 6.26
C SER A 121 13.55 -6.51 4.83
N LYS A 122 13.82 -5.38 4.16
CA LYS A 122 13.23 -5.03 2.86
C LYS A 122 13.41 -6.10 1.81
N ASP A 123 14.61 -6.64 1.65
CA ASP A 123 14.90 -7.56 0.55
C ASP A 123 14.13 -8.88 0.71
N GLU A 124 13.98 -9.37 1.92
CA GLU A 124 13.16 -10.56 2.20
C GLU A 124 11.65 -10.26 2.05
N ILE A 125 11.19 -9.06 2.43
CA ILE A 125 9.81 -8.63 2.21
C ILE A 125 9.51 -8.57 0.70
N VAL A 126 10.40 -7.96 -0.07
CA VAL A 126 10.25 -7.86 -1.54
C VAL A 126 10.19 -9.25 -2.15
N LYS A 127 11.09 -10.14 -1.78
CA LYS A 127 11.11 -11.53 -2.23
C LYS A 127 9.81 -12.28 -1.89
N GLY A 128 9.34 -12.18 -0.65
CA GLY A 128 8.10 -12.83 -0.21
C GLY A 128 6.84 -12.29 -0.94
N LEU A 129 6.84 -11.02 -1.34
CA LEU A 129 5.77 -10.45 -2.16
C LEU A 129 5.87 -10.91 -3.63
N ASP A 130 7.09 -10.95 -4.19
CA ASP A 130 7.34 -11.43 -5.56
C ASP A 130 6.91 -12.90 -5.74
N GLU A 131 7.22 -13.77 -4.78
CA GLU A 131 6.75 -15.16 -4.74
C GLU A 131 5.22 -15.30 -4.75
N LYS A 132 4.51 -14.24 -4.33
CA LYS A 132 3.04 -14.15 -4.37
C LYS A 132 2.51 -13.44 -5.63
N GLY A 133 3.39 -13.11 -6.58
CA GLY A 133 3.04 -12.40 -7.82
C GLY A 133 2.78 -10.92 -7.64
N LEU A 134 3.37 -10.29 -6.60
CA LEU A 134 3.21 -8.88 -6.29
C LEU A 134 4.54 -8.14 -6.43
N VAL A 135 4.52 -6.97 -7.05
CA VAL A 135 5.67 -6.08 -7.15
C VAL A 135 5.59 -5.02 -6.05
N PHE A 136 6.60 -4.99 -5.18
CA PHE A 136 6.73 -3.96 -4.17
C PHE A 136 7.24 -2.65 -4.78
N LEU A 137 6.54 -1.55 -4.57
CA LEU A 137 6.92 -0.23 -5.08
C LEU A 137 7.63 0.61 -4.02
N TYR A 138 6.95 0.89 -2.90
CA TYR A 138 7.49 1.66 -1.79
C TYR A 138 6.70 1.42 -0.50
N ALA A 139 7.23 1.88 0.63
CA ALA A 139 6.54 1.89 1.91
C ALA A 139 6.51 3.29 2.51
N VAL A 140 5.44 3.58 3.26
CA VAL A 140 5.27 4.81 4.03
C VAL A 140 5.10 4.42 5.50
N PRO A 141 5.99 4.87 6.40
CA PRO A 141 5.93 4.47 7.80
C PRO A 141 4.79 5.17 8.54
N TRP A 142 4.12 4.44 9.43
CA TRP A 142 3.31 5.02 10.48
C TRP A 142 4.19 5.62 11.58
N PRO A 143 3.73 6.63 12.33
CA PRO A 143 4.38 7.02 13.57
C PRO A 143 4.34 5.88 14.60
N ALA A 144 5.25 5.94 15.57
CA ALA A 144 5.24 5.00 16.69
C ALA A 144 3.86 4.96 17.37
N GLN A 145 3.38 3.75 17.63
CA GLN A 145 2.08 3.56 18.26
C GLN A 145 2.19 3.73 19.78
N GLY A 146 1.21 4.44 20.36
CA GLY A 146 1.05 4.60 21.79
C GLY A 146 -0.25 3.99 22.29
N LEU A 147 -0.31 3.76 23.60
CA LEU A 147 -1.55 3.42 24.28
C LEU A 147 -2.33 4.69 24.59
N TYR A 148 -3.57 4.76 24.13
CA TYR A 148 -4.50 5.85 24.43
C TYR A 148 -5.60 5.35 25.35
N SER A 149 -5.77 6.00 26.50
CA SER A 149 -6.76 5.63 27.49
C SER A 149 -7.57 6.85 27.95
N LYS A 150 -8.86 6.62 28.28
CA LYS A 150 -9.71 7.62 28.97
C LYS A 150 -9.46 7.67 30.47
N LYS A 151 -8.76 6.69 31.02
CA LYS A 151 -8.33 6.61 32.41
C LYS A 151 -6.84 6.83 32.49
N GLU A 152 -6.38 7.33 33.61
CA GLU A 152 -4.98 7.28 33.97
C GLU A 152 -4.54 5.81 34.18
N ILE A 153 -3.40 5.43 33.64
CA ILE A 153 -2.81 4.09 33.75
C ILE A 153 -1.45 4.27 34.40
N ASN A 154 -1.32 3.81 35.61
CA ASN A 154 -0.09 3.89 36.41
C ASN A 154 0.63 2.55 36.51
N SER A 155 -0.08 1.45 36.26
CA SER A 155 0.45 0.09 36.34
C SER A 155 -0.19 -0.82 35.30
N VAL A 156 0.39 -2.01 35.12
CA VAL A 156 -0.14 -3.05 34.24
C VAL A 156 -1.51 -3.55 34.73
N GLU A 157 -1.70 -3.60 36.04
CA GLU A 157 -2.94 -4.02 36.70
C GLU A 157 -4.13 -3.14 36.34
N ASP A 158 -3.90 -1.84 36.08
CA ASP A 158 -4.94 -0.88 35.67
C ASP A 158 -5.52 -1.18 34.29
N LEU A 159 -4.81 -1.99 33.49
CA LEU A 159 -5.23 -2.40 32.16
C LEU A 159 -6.24 -3.55 32.17
N LYS A 160 -6.25 -4.37 33.22
CA LYS A 160 -7.08 -5.56 33.30
C LYS A 160 -8.56 -5.27 33.07
N GLY A 161 -9.16 -6.00 32.16
CA GLY A 161 -10.59 -5.89 31.81
C GLY A 161 -10.97 -4.64 30.99
N LEU A 162 -10.00 -3.79 30.61
CA LEU A 162 -10.29 -2.67 29.70
C LEU A 162 -10.50 -3.19 28.27
N LYS A 163 -11.42 -2.57 27.54
CA LYS A 163 -11.63 -2.83 26.11
C LYS A 163 -10.47 -2.21 25.32
N PHE A 164 -9.81 -3.03 24.54
CA PHE A 164 -8.63 -2.66 23.74
C PHE A 164 -8.85 -3.00 22.26
N ARG A 165 -8.55 -2.06 21.37
CA ARG A 165 -8.59 -2.31 19.93
C ARG A 165 -7.30 -2.99 19.48
N ALA A 166 -7.39 -4.27 19.19
CA ALA A 166 -6.32 -4.99 18.51
C ALA A 166 -6.53 -4.93 16.98
N TYR A 167 -5.43 -4.89 16.20
CA TYR A 167 -5.48 -4.76 14.74
C TYR A 167 -4.52 -5.72 14.00
N ASN A 168 -3.70 -6.46 14.72
CA ASN A 168 -2.81 -7.50 14.21
C ASN A 168 -2.54 -8.56 15.28
N SER A 169 -1.81 -9.62 14.95
CA SER A 169 -1.52 -10.72 15.87
C SER A 169 -0.71 -10.27 17.10
N ALA A 170 0.26 -9.37 16.94
CA ALA A 170 1.05 -8.84 18.05
C ALA A 170 0.19 -8.08 19.06
N THR A 171 -0.72 -7.21 18.60
CA THR A 171 -1.61 -6.46 19.50
C THR A 171 -2.67 -7.35 20.14
N ILE A 172 -3.13 -8.42 19.49
CA ILE A 172 -3.98 -9.45 20.11
C ILE A 172 -3.20 -10.13 21.25
N ARG A 173 -1.95 -10.52 21.00
CA ARG A 173 -1.11 -11.15 22.02
C ARG A 173 -0.84 -10.23 23.22
N ILE A 174 -0.61 -8.95 22.99
CA ILE A 174 -0.52 -7.95 24.06
C ILE A 174 -1.81 -7.92 24.89
N ALA A 175 -2.96 -7.88 24.24
CA ALA A 175 -4.25 -7.86 24.92
C ALA A 175 -4.45 -9.11 25.81
N GLU A 176 -4.11 -10.29 25.33
CA GLU A 176 -4.16 -11.53 26.10
C GLU A 176 -3.24 -11.49 27.33
N LEU A 177 -1.97 -11.10 27.14
CA LEU A 177 -0.96 -11.05 28.20
C LEU A 177 -1.35 -10.04 29.31
N LEU A 178 -1.98 -8.94 28.95
CA LEU A 178 -2.40 -7.88 29.85
C LEU A 178 -3.84 -8.06 30.36
N SER A 179 -4.49 -9.18 30.05
CA SER A 179 -5.88 -9.46 30.40
C SER A 179 -6.85 -8.36 29.94
N LEU A 180 -6.56 -7.74 28.78
CA LEU A 180 -7.44 -6.80 28.10
C LEU A 180 -8.56 -7.54 27.36
N ILE A 181 -9.70 -6.89 27.18
CA ILE A 181 -10.78 -7.38 26.32
C ILE A 181 -10.55 -6.79 24.93
N HIS A 182 -10.00 -7.58 24.00
CA HIS A 182 -9.77 -7.10 22.64
C HIS A 182 -11.08 -7.08 21.82
N ILE A 183 -11.19 -6.08 20.99
CA ILE A 183 -12.31 -5.88 20.07
C ILE A 183 -11.82 -5.64 18.65
#